data_aad3e9ee814e3ee679a6360796efd62f
#
_entry.id   aad3e9ee814e3ee679a6360796efd62f
#
_cell.length_a   1.000
_cell.length_b   1.000
_cell.length_c   1.000
_cell.angle_alpha   90.00
_cell.angle_beta   90.00
_cell.angle_gamma   90.00
#
_symmetry.space_group_name_H-M   'P 1'
#
loop_
_entity.id
_entity.type
_entity.pdbx_description
1 polymer ?
#
loop_
_entity_poly.entity_id
_entity_poly.type
_entity_poly.pdbx_seq_one_letter_code
_entity_poly.pdbx_strand_id
1 'polypeptide(L)'
;DVGDNVKIYNQAAFIAEGSVLSLGLRSTKIRSKGGEIYFIPNGTINQVINYSLTYNLAVCEFPINIETTIEDLENEVQSILDSANNNDVYKTYLYKHDKLRLDAIDKIEDNIAYITIVGKAKAGKNSSIETMLRRDFYNVFKDKLKGKDEK
;
A
#
# COMPACT_ATOMS: atom_id res chain seq x y z
N ASP A 1 15.18 4.13 -13.43
CA ASP A 1 15.34 3.52 -14.77
C ASP A 1 14.55 4.29 -15.81
N VAL A 2 14.86 4.07 -17.06
CA VAL A 2 14.09 4.65 -18.18
C VAL A 2 12.64 4.20 -18.06
N GLY A 3 11.72 5.15 -18.22
CA GLY A 3 10.28 4.90 -18.04
C GLY A 3 9.76 5.25 -16.66
N ASP A 4 10.62 5.39 -15.65
CA ASP A 4 10.19 5.77 -14.31
C ASP A 4 9.69 7.20 -14.27
N ASN A 5 8.71 7.46 -13.41
CA ASN A 5 8.27 8.82 -13.10
C ASN A 5 9.01 9.31 -11.87
N VAL A 6 9.65 10.47 -12.01
CA VAL A 6 10.51 11.01 -10.96
C VAL A 6 10.26 12.49 -10.72
N LYS A 7 10.58 12.94 -9.51
CA LYS A 7 10.75 14.35 -9.17
C LYS A 7 12.20 14.58 -8.84
N ILE A 8 12.78 15.60 -9.42
CA ILE A 8 14.21 15.91 -9.26
C ILE A 8 14.38 17.23 -8.54
N TYR A 9 15.30 17.25 -7.58
CA TYR A 9 15.60 18.41 -6.74
C TYR A 9 17.08 18.69 -6.69
N ASN A 10 17.41 19.96 -6.47
CA ASN A 10 18.76 20.40 -6.16
C ASN A 10 18.69 21.25 -4.89
N GLN A 11 19.25 20.75 -3.78
CA GLN A 11 19.28 21.47 -2.50
C GLN A 11 17.88 21.95 -2.09
N ALA A 12 16.91 21.05 -2.11
CA ALA A 12 15.51 21.30 -1.81
C ALA A 12 14.77 22.18 -2.84
N ALA A 13 15.43 22.63 -3.89
CA ALA A 13 14.78 23.35 -4.97
C ALA A 13 14.26 22.36 -6.02
N PHE A 14 12.99 22.46 -6.34
CA PHE A 14 12.37 21.63 -7.37
C PHE A 14 12.96 21.98 -8.74
N ILE A 15 13.38 20.98 -9.50
CA ILE A 15 13.89 21.15 -10.85
C ILE A 15 12.85 20.68 -11.88
N ALA A 16 12.46 19.43 -11.83
CA ALA A 16 11.59 18.85 -12.84
C ALA A 16 10.87 17.62 -12.35
N GLU A 17 9.75 17.33 -13.00
CA GLU A 17 8.95 16.14 -12.74
C GLU A 17 8.53 15.56 -14.07
N GLY A 18 8.64 14.24 -14.22
CA GLY A 18 8.18 13.56 -15.42
C GLY A 18 8.76 12.18 -15.58
N SER A 19 8.57 11.62 -16.76
CA SER A 19 9.07 10.30 -17.11
C SER A 19 10.50 10.38 -17.59
N VAL A 20 11.34 9.49 -17.10
CA VAL A 20 12.73 9.40 -17.56
C VAL A 20 12.76 8.82 -18.96
N LEU A 21 13.26 9.59 -19.91
CA LEU A 21 13.40 9.15 -21.30
C LEU A 21 14.75 8.50 -21.54
N SER A 22 15.81 9.04 -20.95
CA SER A 22 17.15 8.47 -21.09
C SER A 22 18.03 8.90 -19.93
N LEU A 23 19.01 8.03 -19.62
CA LEU A 23 20.03 8.29 -18.62
C LEU A 23 21.37 8.28 -19.31
N GLY A 24 22.01 9.44 -19.41
CA GLY A 24 23.32 9.57 -19.99
C GLY A 24 24.40 9.74 -18.93
N LEU A 25 25.64 9.75 -19.34
CA LEU A 25 26.76 9.96 -18.43
C LEU A 25 26.75 11.36 -17.81
N ARG A 26 26.31 12.35 -18.56
CA ARG A 26 26.35 13.76 -18.13
C ARG A 26 24.98 14.35 -17.87
N SER A 27 23.94 13.84 -18.50
CA SER A 27 22.60 14.41 -18.38
C SER A 27 21.52 13.34 -18.36
N THR A 28 20.41 13.70 -17.74
CA THR A 28 19.19 12.91 -17.71
C THR A 28 18.13 13.66 -18.50
N LYS A 29 17.40 12.94 -19.37
CA LYS A 29 16.32 13.50 -20.16
C LYS A 29 14.98 13.08 -19.56
N ILE A 30 14.11 14.05 -19.30
CA ILE A 30 12.80 13.83 -18.69
C ILE A 30 11.72 14.49 -19.54
N ARG A 31 10.60 13.78 -19.73
CA ARG A 31 9.40 14.33 -20.37
C ARG A 31 8.37 14.66 -19.31
N SER A 32 7.96 15.93 -19.24
CA SER A 32 6.91 16.35 -18.32
C SER A 32 5.52 15.96 -18.85
N LYS A 33 4.49 16.12 -18.00
CA LYS A 33 3.09 15.87 -18.40
C LYS A 33 2.65 16.78 -19.55
N GLY A 34 3.20 17.97 -19.64
CA GLY A 34 2.90 18.90 -20.72
C GLY A 34 3.61 18.58 -22.02
N GLY A 35 4.46 17.54 -22.01
CA GLY A 35 5.19 17.13 -23.20
C GLY A 35 6.56 17.79 -23.36
N GLU A 36 6.91 18.74 -22.48
CA GLU A 36 8.23 19.39 -22.55
C GLU A 36 9.31 18.37 -22.20
N ILE A 37 10.46 18.50 -22.85
CA ILE A 37 11.61 17.66 -22.58
C ILE A 37 12.66 18.50 -21.86
N TYR A 38 13.07 18.00 -20.68
CA TYR A 38 14.10 18.65 -19.88
C TYR A 38 15.39 17.87 -19.98
N PHE A 39 16.47 18.55 -20.26
CA PHE A 39 17.84 18.01 -20.24
C PHE A 39 18.48 18.49 -18.94
N ILE A 40 18.69 17.59 -18.00
CA ILE A 40 19.16 17.95 -16.67
C ILE A 40 20.58 17.41 -16.48
N PRO A 41 21.56 18.30 -16.28
CA PRO A 41 22.93 17.85 -16.00
C PRO A 41 22.94 17.00 -14.71
N ASN A 42 23.52 15.82 -14.77
CA ASN A 42 23.53 14.91 -13.63
C ASN A 42 24.19 15.50 -12.39
N GLY A 43 25.18 16.35 -12.58
CA GLY A 43 25.86 17.03 -11.47
C GLY A 43 24.97 17.98 -10.68
N THR A 44 23.84 18.39 -11.23
CA THR A 44 22.90 19.27 -10.54
C THR A 44 21.82 18.49 -9.79
N ILE A 45 21.75 17.17 -9.97
CA ILE A 45 20.76 16.35 -9.33
C ILE A 45 21.25 15.98 -7.93
N ASN A 46 20.52 16.42 -6.93
CA ASN A 46 20.89 16.25 -5.53
C ASN A 46 20.00 15.21 -4.86
N GLN A 47 18.73 15.19 -5.23
CA GLN A 47 17.75 14.28 -4.70
C GLN A 47 16.75 13.89 -5.78
N VAL A 48 16.42 12.61 -5.82
CA VAL A 48 15.42 12.08 -6.74
C VAL A 48 14.34 11.34 -5.94
N ILE A 49 13.09 11.67 -6.18
CA ILE A 49 11.97 10.92 -5.67
C ILE A 49 11.39 10.14 -6.84
N ASN A 50 11.50 8.81 -6.79
CA ASN A 50 10.93 7.94 -7.79
C ASN A 50 9.55 7.50 -7.31
N TYR A 51 8.50 7.96 -8.00
CA TYR A 51 7.14 7.61 -7.65
C TYR A 51 6.46 6.74 -8.70
N SER A 52 7.24 6.18 -9.61
CA SER A 52 6.74 5.22 -10.58
C SER A 52 6.59 3.86 -9.91
N LEU A 53 5.73 3.82 -8.90
CA LEU A 53 5.46 2.60 -8.17
C LEU A 53 4.71 1.64 -9.08
N THR A 54 5.22 0.43 -9.20
CA THR A 54 4.50 -0.65 -9.88
C THR A 54 3.33 -1.11 -9.02
N TYR A 55 3.41 -0.88 -7.71
CA TYR A 55 2.34 -1.20 -6.77
C TYR A 55 2.35 -0.24 -5.59
N ASN A 56 1.25 -0.20 -4.86
CA ASN A 56 1.17 0.40 -3.53
C ASN A 56 0.90 -0.69 -2.51
N LEU A 57 1.40 -0.54 -1.31
CA LEU A 57 1.09 -1.48 -0.24
C LEU A 57 -0.25 -1.10 0.39
N ALA A 58 -1.19 -2.03 0.40
CA ALA A 58 -2.40 -1.91 1.20
C ALA A 58 -2.08 -2.39 2.61
N VAL A 59 -2.39 -1.57 3.60
CA VAL A 59 -2.12 -1.88 5.02
C VAL A 59 -3.36 -1.55 5.82
N CYS A 60 -3.87 -2.52 6.56
CA CYS A 60 -5.01 -2.31 7.45
C CYS A 60 -4.68 -2.81 8.84
N GLU A 61 -4.94 -1.98 9.84
CA GLU A 61 -4.88 -2.37 11.24
C GLU A 61 -6.29 -2.54 11.78
N PHE A 62 -6.47 -3.59 12.58
CA PHE A 62 -7.75 -3.85 13.21
C PHE A 62 -7.56 -4.15 14.70
N PRO A 63 -8.26 -3.42 15.60
CA PRO A 63 -8.34 -3.79 17.00
C PRO A 63 -9.50 -4.76 17.20
N ILE A 64 -9.19 -6.01 17.57
CA ILE A 64 -10.20 -7.07 17.70
C ILE A 64 -10.21 -7.59 19.12
N ASN A 65 -11.37 -7.59 19.78
CA ASN A 65 -11.52 -8.18 21.10
C ASN A 65 -11.31 -9.68 21.02
N ILE A 66 -10.44 -10.21 21.88
CA ILE A 66 -10.16 -11.64 21.93
C ILE A 66 -11.11 -12.28 22.92
N GLU A 67 -11.94 -13.20 22.44
CA GLU A 67 -12.85 -13.98 23.29
C GLU A 67 -12.39 -15.43 23.42
N THR A 68 -11.45 -15.82 22.55
CA THR A 68 -10.97 -17.21 22.48
C THR A 68 -9.45 -17.18 22.44
N THR A 69 -8.84 -18.23 21.90
CA THR A 69 -7.37 -18.29 21.78
C THR A 69 -6.87 -17.46 20.60
N ILE A 70 -5.57 -17.14 20.63
CA ILE A 70 -4.91 -16.48 19.51
C ILE A 70 -5.01 -17.34 18.25
N GLU A 71 -4.91 -18.67 18.41
CA GLU A 71 -5.03 -19.59 17.28
C GLU A 71 -6.41 -19.48 16.62
N ASP A 72 -7.47 -19.39 17.41
CA ASP A 72 -8.83 -19.22 16.87
C ASP A 72 -8.95 -17.88 16.14
N LEU A 73 -8.37 -16.82 16.69
CA LEU A 73 -8.36 -15.51 16.03
C LEU A 73 -7.65 -15.60 14.69
N GLU A 74 -6.48 -16.23 14.65
CA GLU A 74 -5.73 -16.38 13.41
C GLU A 74 -6.52 -17.18 12.37
N ASN A 75 -7.23 -18.23 12.79
CA ASN A 75 -8.06 -19.03 11.90
C ASN A 75 -9.23 -18.22 11.34
N GLU A 76 -9.89 -17.43 12.18
CA GLU A 76 -10.98 -16.57 11.72
C GLU A 76 -10.49 -15.50 10.73
N VAL A 77 -9.36 -14.88 11.03
CA VAL A 77 -8.74 -13.90 10.15
C VAL A 77 -8.36 -14.56 8.82
N GLN A 78 -7.74 -15.73 8.86
CA GLN A 78 -7.36 -16.44 7.65
C GLN A 78 -8.57 -16.80 6.80
N SER A 79 -9.68 -17.16 7.41
CA SER A 79 -10.92 -17.45 6.69
C SER A 79 -11.42 -16.22 5.91
N ILE A 80 -11.37 -15.05 6.54
CA ILE A 80 -11.74 -13.79 5.87
C ILE A 80 -10.80 -13.52 4.70
N LEU A 81 -9.50 -13.68 4.93
CA LEU A 81 -8.50 -13.43 3.90
C LEU A 81 -8.60 -14.42 2.73
N ASP A 82 -8.88 -15.67 3.00
CA ASP A 82 -9.09 -16.67 1.93
C ASP A 82 -10.28 -16.29 1.06
N SER A 83 -11.36 -15.85 1.68
CA SER A 83 -12.54 -15.37 0.96
C SER A 83 -12.21 -14.16 0.11
N ALA A 84 -11.50 -13.18 0.69
CA ALA A 84 -11.08 -11.98 -0.05
C ALA A 84 -10.15 -12.33 -1.21
N ASN A 85 -9.18 -13.19 -0.99
CA ASN A 85 -8.22 -13.59 -2.01
C ASN A 85 -8.86 -14.36 -3.17
N ASN A 86 -10.00 -14.97 -2.96
CA ASN A 86 -10.76 -15.67 -4.00
C ASN A 86 -11.87 -14.79 -4.61
N ASN A 87 -12.06 -13.60 -4.11
CA ASN A 87 -13.08 -12.68 -4.60
C ASN A 87 -12.57 -11.91 -5.82
N ASP A 88 -13.37 -11.88 -6.88
CA ASP A 88 -12.97 -11.25 -8.14
C ASP A 88 -12.73 -9.75 -8.03
N VAL A 89 -13.47 -9.06 -7.17
CA VAL A 89 -13.30 -7.62 -6.97
C VAL A 89 -11.94 -7.32 -6.34
N TYR A 90 -11.56 -8.06 -5.30
CA TYR A 90 -10.24 -7.93 -4.70
C TYR A 90 -9.13 -8.24 -5.72
N LYS A 91 -9.31 -9.31 -6.49
CA LYS A 91 -8.32 -9.70 -7.51
C LYS A 91 -8.10 -8.60 -8.55
N THR A 92 -9.15 -7.85 -8.86
CA THR A 92 -9.07 -6.74 -9.82
C THR A 92 -8.10 -5.66 -9.32
N TYR A 93 -8.03 -5.46 -8.02
CA TYR A 93 -7.21 -4.40 -7.42
C TYR A 93 -5.85 -4.88 -6.91
N LEU A 94 -5.67 -6.19 -6.74
CA LEU A 94 -4.41 -6.74 -6.27
C LEU A 94 -3.37 -6.77 -7.39
N TYR A 95 -2.11 -6.50 -7.02
CA TYR A 95 -1.02 -6.44 -7.96
C TYR A 95 -0.50 -7.85 -8.29
N LYS A 96 -0.47 -8.20 -9.58
CA LYS A 96 0.10 -9.47 -10.07
C LYS A 96 -0.29 -10.69 -9.25
N HIS A 97 -1.60 -10.80 -8.97
CA HIS A 97 -2.14 -11.92 -8.20
C HIS A 97 -1.58 -12.04 -6.77
N ASP A 98 -1.10 -10.92 -6.21
CA ASP A 98 -0.68 -10.93 -4.83
C ASP A 98 -1.84 -11.28 -3.92
N LYS A 99 -1.53 -11.74 -2.73
CA LYS A 99 -2.52 -12.17 -1.75
C LYS A 99 -2.43 -11.34 -0.49
N LEU A 100 -3.59 -11.03 0.05
CA LEU A 100 -3.68 -10.40 1.37
C LEU A 100 -3.27 -11.42 2.42
N ARG A 101 -2.52 -10.97 3.41
CA ARG A 101 -2.01 -11.84 4.46
C ARG A 101 -1.99 -11.12 5.81
N LEU A 102 -2.07 -11.89 6.87
CA LEU A 102 -1.81 -11.40 8.22
C LEU A 102 -0.31 -11.20 8.36
N ASP A 103 0.11 -9.96 8.50
CA ASP A 103 1.51 -9.62 8.65
C ASP A 103 1.97 -9.76 10.09
N ALA A 104 1.18 -9.23 11.01
CA ALA A 104 1.55 -9.26 12.42
C ALA A 104 0.34 -9.14 13.33
N ILE A 105 0.51 -9.68 14.53
CA ILE A 105 -0.26 -9.26 15.70
C ILE A 105 0.67 -8.31 16.44
N ASP A 106 0.44 -7.02 16.29
CA ASP A 106 1.41 -6.01 16.74
C ASP A 106 1.51 -5.93 18.26
N LYS A 107 0.37 -6.07 18.93
CA LYS A 107 0.33 -6.11 20.38
C LYS A 107 -1.02 -6.65 20.84
N ILE A 108 -1.05 -7.07 22.08
CA ILE A 108 -2.28 -7.49 22.77
C ILE A 108 -2.33 -6.68 24.05
N GLU A 109 -3.43 -5.96 24.25
CA GLU A 109 -3.60 -5.07 25.39
C GLU A 109 -5.07 -5.05 25.77
N ASP A 110 -5.36 -5.30 27.04
CA ASP A 110 -6.75 -5.34 27.56
C ASP A 110 -7.67 -6.26 26.78
N ASN A 111 -7.17 -7.44 26.41
CA ASN A 111 -7.87 -8.44 25.60
C ASN A 111 -8.22 -7.94 24.19
N ILE A 112 -7.51 -6.92 23.71
CA ILE A 112 -7.63 -6.44 22.34
C ILE A 112 -6.35 -6.79 21.61
N ALA A 113 -6.49 -7.55 20.51
CA ALA A 113 -5.38 -7.83 19.61
C ALA A 113 -5.40 -6.80 18.47
N TYR A 114 -4.26 -6.15 18.27
CA TYR A 114 -4.08 -5.22 17.16
C TYR A 114 -3.37 -5.96 16.05
N ILE A 115 -4.10 -6.26 15.00
CA ILE A 115 -3.57 -7.04 13.88
C ILE A 115 -3.35 -6.16 12.66
N THR A 116 -2.39 -6.54 11.82
CA THR A 116 -2.08 -5.83 10.58
C THR A 116 -2.19 -6.79 9.40
N ILE A 117 -2.98 -6.39 8.42
CA ILE A 117 -3.15 -7.10 7.15
C ILE A 117 -2.46 -6.31 6.07
N VAL A 118 -1.70 -7.00 5.22
CA VAL A 118 -0.97 -6.35 4.12
C VAL A 118 -1.18 -7.09 2.81
N GLY A 119 -1.02 -6.37 1.72
CA GLY A 119 -1.00 -6.93 0.38
C GLY A 119 -0.59 -5.86 -0.62
N LYS A 120 -0.07 -6.28 -1.77
CA LYS A 120 0.30 -5.37 -2.84
C LYS A 120 -0.89 -5.07 -3.72
N ALA A 121 -1.24 -3.80 -3.82
CA ALA A 121 -2.32 -3.32 -4.67
C ALA A 121 -1.75 -2.72 -5.95
N LYS A 122 -2.52 -2.72 -7.01
CA LYS A 122 -2.18 -1.94 -8.20
C LYS A 122 -2.03 -0.48 -7.78
N ALA A 123 -1.18 0.26 -8.48
CA ALA A 123 -0.89 1.65 -8.15
C ALA A 123 -2.18 2.45 -7.99
N GLY A 124 -2.32 3.13 -6.85
CA GLY A 124 -3.50 3.93 -6.53
C GLY A 124 -4.72 3.16 -6.06
N LYS A 125 -4.65 1.84 -5.93
CA LYS A 125 -5.80 0.99 -5.55
C LYS A 125 -5.75 0.46 -4.13
N ASN A 126 -4.72 0.81 -3.39
CA ASN A 126 -4.59 0.37 -1.99
C ASN A 126 -5.77 0.82 -1.12
N SER A 127 -6.24 2.07 -1.30
CA SER A 127 -7.38 2.58 -0.53
C SER A 127 -8.64 1.77 -0.77
N SER A 128 -8.87 1.33 -2.00
CA SER A 128 -10.05 0.53 -2.34
C SER A 128 -10.00 -0.82 -1.62
N ILE A 129 -8.84 -1.46 -1.59
CA ILE A 129 -8.65 -2.72 -0.88
C ILE A 129 -8.85 -2.53 0.61
N GLU A 130 -8.27 -1.49 1.18
CA GLU A 130 -8.39 -1.20 2.61
C GLU A 130 -9.83 -0.97 3.02
N THR A 131 -10.59 -0.26 2.21
CA THR A 131 -12.02 -0.01 2.47
C THR A 131 -12.83 -1.29 2.43
N MET A 132 -12.58 -2.15 1.45
CA MET A 132 -13.27 -3.44 1.34
C MET A 132 -12.92 -4.35 2.50
N LEU A 133 -11.66 -4.38 2.92
CA LEU A 133 -11.23 -5.18 4.07
C LEU A 133 -11.90 -4.71 5.35
N ARG A 134 -11.97 -3.40 5.57
CA ARG A 134 -12.65 -2.86 6.77
C ARG A 134 -14.09 -3.30 6.82
N ARG A 135 -14.79 -3.27 5.68
CA ARG A 135 -16.17 -3.72 5.60
C ARG A 135 -16.29 -5.21 5.90
N ASP A 136 -15.44 -6.03 5.29
CA ASP A 136 -15.51 -7.48 5.49
C ASP A 136 -15.17 -7.87 6.91
N PHE A 137 -14.15 -7.24 7.51
CA PHE A 137 -13.80 -7.48 8.91
C PHE A 137 -14.90 -6.99 9.85
N TYR A 138 -15.48 -5.84 9.56
CA TYR A 138 -16.60 -5.33 10.35
C TYR A 138 -17.77 -6.32 10.35
N ASN A 139 -18.11 -6.85 9.18
CA ASN A 139 -19.24 -7.79 9.08
C ASN A 139 -19.02 -9.07 9.88
N VAL A 140 -17.79 -9.54 9.97
CA VAL A 140 -17.46 -10.77 10.72
C VAL A 140 -17.25 -10.49 12.21
N PHE A 141 -16.55 -9.40 12.54
CA PHE A 141 -16.14 -9.10 13.91
C PHE A 141 -16.91 -7.93 14.54
N LYS A 142 -18.05 -7.57 14.02
CA LYS A 142 -18.76 -6.36 14.47
C LYS A 142 -18.98 -6.28 15.97
N ASP A 143 -19.16 -7.43 16.63
CA ASP A 143 -19.35 -7.48 18.06
C ASP A 143 -18.04 -7.57 18.84
N LYS A 144 -16.92 -7.73 18.13
CA LYS A 144 -15.59 -7.87 18.71
C LYS A 144 -14.67 -6.68 18.39
N LEU A 145 -15.12 -5.73 17.59
CA LEU A 145 -14.31 -4.56 17.28
C LEU A 145 -14.36 -3.56 18.42
N LYS A 146 -13.21 -2.95 18.67
CA LYS A 146 -13.10 -1.87 19.65
C LYS A 146 -14.05 -0.74 19.26
N GLY A 147 -14.78 -0.21 20.22
CA GLY A 147 -15.78 0.83 19.99
C GLY A 147 -17.20 0.31 19.88
N LYS A 148 -17.39 -0.95 19.50
CA LYS A 148 -18.70 -1.60 19.52
C LYS A 148 -19.10 -2.00 20.92
N ASP A 149 -18.13 -2.41 21.71
CA ASP A 149 -18.35 -2.91 23.07
C ASP A 149 -18.36 -1.82 24.13
N GLU A 150 -18.21 -0.57 23.74
CA GLU A 150 -18.15 0.58 24.64
C GLU A 150 -19.51 1.20 24.92
N LYS A 151 -20.54 0.46 24.76
CA LYS A 151 -21.88 1.00 25.01
C LYS A 151 -22.29 0.94 26.45
#